data_1662c5551efb1efe8a6865165a61e071
#
_entry.id   1662c5551efb1efe8a6865165a61e071
#
_cell.length_a   1.000
_cell.length_b   1.000
_cell.length_c   1.000
_cell.angle_alpha   90.00
_cell.angle_beta   90.00
_cell.angle_gamma   90.00
#
_symmetry.space_group_name_H-M   'P 1'
#
loop_
_entity.id
_entity.type
_entity.pdbx_description
1 polymer ?
#
loop_
_entity_poly.entity_id
_entity_poly.type
_entity_poly.pdbx_seq_one_letter_code
_entity_poly.pdbx_strand_id
1 'polypeptide(L)'
;MRRVFWIFALVLLATAVLLGACAQDEPVEGPPGPEGPQGVPGSVGPQGEPGPPGTSGQDGASFQPPTFIGTAACAECHEDIAATFMMSGHPYKLSPVVDGQPPEYPFTELDGPPEGYTWDDISYVIGGYNWKARFIDNDGFIITGDENATTQYNFYNPDVDLGDEWVAYHAGEEKPYDCGSCHTTGYSPDGNQDGLPGLIGSWAEPGVQCEECHGPGSAHAGHPASYEMKVDRDSAACGDCHFRGVPEELDASGGLIRHHEQYEELFQGKHATLDCVQCHDPHVGVIQLRENDAEQTTRIECQDCHYREAENFKLKLHTRDCVTCHMPRITKSAVGDPERFTGDLRTHLMAINPNQIEQFDPEGNVSLSEVGLNFACRQCHNGTQASDKSDQELIDGATGYHEPEPAAPAAESSAVFTDDVVVEERDGEYYAVITGNL
;
A
#
# COMPACT_ATOMS: atom_id res chain seq x y z
N MET A 1 14.49 50.77 -7.75
CA MET A 1 15.93 50.48 -7.90
C MET A 1 16.77 50.75 -6.63
N ARG A 2 16.39 51.65 -5.71
CA ARG A 2 17.20 51.95 -4.51
C ARG A 2 17.11 50.94 -3.35
N ARG A 3 16.09 50.14 -3.28
CA ARG A 3 15.92 49.11 -2.17
C ARG A 3 16.65 47.79 -2.42
N VAL A 4 16.90 47.44 -3.65
CA VAL A 4 17.62 46.19 -4.01
C VAL A 4 19.13 46.34 -3.78
N PHE A 5 19.66 47.54 -3.90
CA PHE A 5 21.10 47.81 -3.71
C PHE A 5 21.56 47.65 -2.26
N TRP A 6 20.67 47.89 -1.27
CA TRP A 6 20.99 47.78 0.14
C TRP A 6 20.96 46.32 0.65
N ILE A 7 20.21 45.46 -0.01
CA ILE A 7 20.14 44.03 0.37
C ILE A 7 21.42 43.32 -0.08
N PHE A 8 21.94 43.64 -1.26
CA PHE A 8 23.21 43.09 -1.74
C PHE A 8 24.44 43.59 -0.94
N ALA A 9 24.42 44.82 -0.45
CA ALA A 9 25.49 45.37 0.37
C ALA A 9 25.53 44.73 1.78
N LEU A 10 24.37 44.38 2.36
CA LEU A 10 24.28 43.69 3.65
C LEU A 10 24.69 42.21 3.59
N VAL A 11 24.38 41.51 2.50
CA VAL A 11 24.81 40.13 2.28
C VAL A 11 26.31 40.02 2.06
N LEU A 12 26.91 40.95 1.36
CA LEU A 12 28.36 41.01 1.15
C LEU A 12 29.15 41.38 2.43
N LEU A 13 28.56 42.19 3.30
CA LEU A 13 29.18 42.53 4.60
C LEU A 13 29.10 41.36 5.61
N ALA A 14 28.03 40.56 5.54
CA ALA A 14 27.87 39.39 6.40
C ALA A 14 28.82 38.23 6.01
N THR A 15 29.12 38.07 4.73
CA THR A 15 30.09 37.07 4.26
C THR A 15 31.54 37.44 4.56
N ALA A 16 31.89 38.73 4.64
CA ALA A 16 33.23 39.19 4.99
C ALA A 16 33.58 39.05 6.48
N VAL A 17 32.58 39.01 7.36
CA VAL A 17 32.76 38.84 8.83
C VAL A 17 32.93 37.37 9.25
N LEU A 18 32.49 36.43 8.41
CA LEU A 18 32.59 34.98 8.68
C LEU A 18 33.92 34.34 8.22
N LEU A 19 34.79 35.06 7.56
CA LEU A 19 36.08 34.56 7.08
C LEU A 19 37.28 35.08 7.87
N GLY A 20 37.05 35.82 8.97
CA GLY A 20 38.09 36.50 9.74
C GLY A 20 38.42 35.93 11.14
N ALA A 21 37.90 34.77 11.52
CA ALA A 21 38.08 34.25 12.87
C ALA A 21 38.55 32.80 12.87
N CYS A 22 39.81 32.57 12.52
CA CYS A 22 40.62 31.42 12.98
C CYS A 22 42.09 31.65 12.56
N ALA A 23 42.77 32.49 13.33
CA ALA A 23 44.23 32.45 13.47
C ALA A 23 44.54 32.34 14.93
N GLN A 24 44.80 31.14 15.39
CA GLN A 24 45.42 30.89 16.73
C GLN A 24 46.86 30.46 16.43
N ASP A 25 47.80 31.19 17.03
CA ASP A 25 49.23 30.89 17.00
C ASP A 25 49.48 29.59 17.76
N GLU A 26 50.02 28.59 17.11
CA GLU A 26 50.59 27.41 17.77
C GLU A 26 52.03 27.71 18.21
N PRO A 27 52.45 27.14 19.35
CA PRO A 27 53.81 27.31 19.83
C PRO A 27 54.80 26.59 18.94
N VAL A 28 55.88 27.29 18.57
CA VAL A 28 56.99 26.79 17.74
C VAL A 28 57.80 25.78 18.55
N GLU A 29 57.71 24.49 18.23
CA GLU A 29 58.68 23.50 18.68
C GLU A 29 59.99 23.65 17.95
N GLY A 30 61.12 23.55 18.71
CA GLY A 30 62.44 23.63 18.16
C GLY A 30 62.77 22.45 17.22
N PRO A 31 63.71 22.64 16.29
CA PRO A 31 64.01 21.63 15.27
C PRO A 31 64.55 20.33 15.89
N PRO A 32 64.12 19.17 15.41
CA PRO A 32 64.71 17.89 15.77
C PRO A 32 66.16 17.80 15.34
N GLY A 33 66.98 17.10 16.14
CA GLY A 33 68.39 16.87 15.80
C GLY A 33 68.54 16.02 14.51
N PRO A 34 69.66 16.09 13.82
CA PRO A 34 69.89 15.39 12.58
C PRO A 34 69.86 13.86 12.75
N GLU A 35 69.10 13.20 11.92
CA GLU A 35 69.12 11.70 11.84
C GLU A 35 70.49 11.21 11.41
N GLY A 36 70.90 10.07 12.02
CA GLY A 36 72.16 9.40 11.63
C GLY A 36 72.07 8.84 10.19
N PRO A 37 73.18 8.67 9.55
CA PRO A 37 73.23 8.18 8.16
C PRO A 37 72.64 6.78 8.03
N GLN A 38 71.70 6.64 7.10
CA GLN A 38 71.05 5.35 6.78
C GLN A 38 72.07 4.39 6.17
N GLY A 39 72.07 3.14 6.63
CA GLY A 39 72.92 2.09 6.08
C GLY A 39 72.61 1.80 4.60
N VAL A 40 73.62 1.45 3.87
CA VAL A 40 73.51 1.13 2.42
C VAL A 40 72.57 -0.08 2.22
N PRO A 41 71.60 0.02 1.27
CA PRO A 41 70.75 -1.12 0.94
C PRO A 41 71.56 -2.31 0.46
N GLY A 42 71.18 -3.51 0.92
CA GLY A 42 71.73 -4.76 0.41
C GLY A 42 71.40 -4.94 -1.06
N SER A 43 72.25 -5.62 -1.79
CA SER A 43 72.04 -5.93 -3.21
C SER A 43 70.77 -6.77 -3.41
N VAL A 44 69.98 -6.33 -4.39
CA VAL A 44 68.76 -7.05 -4.81
C VAL A 44 69.16 -8.42 -5.34
N GLY A 45 68.58 -9.49 -4.84
CA GLY A 45 68.78 -10.85 -5.36
C GLY A 45 68.24 -10.96 -6.81
N PRO A 46 68.77 -11.91 -7.58
CA PRO A 46 68.31 -12.11 -8.94
C PRO A 46 66.82 -12.43 -8.97
N GLN A 47 66.12 -11.83 -9.92
CA GLN A 47 64.69 -12.10 -10.16
C GLN A 47 64.50 -13.54 -10.58
N GLY A 48 63.58 -14.28 -9.92
CA GLY A 48 63.21 -15.64 -10.31
C GLY A 48 62.65 -15.71 -11.72
N GLU A 49 62.86 -16.81 -12.41
CA GLU A 49 62.32 -17.02 -13.75
C GLU A 49 60.74 -16.93 -13.71
N PRO A 50 60.13 -16.37 -14.77
CA PRO A 50 58.66 -16.36 -14.87
C PRO A 50 58.13 -17.80 -14.85
N GLY A 51 57.10 -18.04 -14.06
CA GLY A 51 56.39 -19.31 -14.07
C GLY A 51 55.78 -19.61 -15.45
N PRO A 52 55.53 -20.87 -15.78
CA PRO A 52 54.86 -21.23 -17.02
C PRO A 52 53.51 -20.53 -17.12
N PRO A 53 53.06 -20.13 -18.33
CA PRO A 53 51.75 -19.55 -18.54
C PRO A 53 50.68 -20.47 -17.94
N GLY A 54 49.75 -19.90 -17.18
CA GLY A 54 48.58 -20.61 -16.71
C GLY A 54 47.77 -21.17 -17.90
N THR A 55 47.22 -22.36 -17.75
CA THR A 55 46.28 -22.89 -18.74
C THR A 55 45.17 -21.87 -18.96
N SER A 56 44.86 -21.59 -20.23
CA SER A 56 43.71 -20.71 -20.57
C SER A 56 42.48 -21.17 -19.77
N GLY A 57 41.89 -20.29 -18.99
CA GLY A 57 40.61 -20.56 -18.35
C GLY A 57 39.63 -20.98 -19.45
N GLN A 58 38.79 -21.95 -19.16
CA GLN A 58 37.64 -22.23 -20.02
C GLN A 58 36.90 -20.88 -20.20
N ASP A 59 36.55 -20.58 -21.44
CA ASP A 59 35.68 -19.44 -21.72
C ASP A 59 34.49 -19.51 -20.76
N GLY A 60 34.35 -18.52 -19.90
CA GLY A 60 33.26 -18.46 -18.98
C GLY A 60 31.97 -18.62 -19.76
N ALA A 61 31.09 -19.49 -19.34
CA ALA A 61 29.79 -19.64 -19.97
C ALA A 61 29.21 -18.23 -20.11
N SER A 62 28.80 -17.85 -21.32
CA SER A 62 28.25 -16.54 -21.59
C SER A 62 27.09 -16.33 -20.63
N PHE A 63 27.16 -15.30 -19.81
CA PHE A 63 26.07 -14.94 -18.90
C PHE A 63 24.82 -14.74 -19.75
N GLN A 64 23.83 -15.59 -19.56
CA GLN A 64 22.52 -15.41 -20.14
C GLN A 64 21.67 -14.76 -19.05
N PRO A 65 21.02 -13.61 -19.32
CA PRO A 65 20.11 -13.02 -18.36
C PRO A 65 18.97 -13.99 -18.04
N PRO A 66 18.48 -14.02 -16.79
CA PRO A 66 17.31 -14.81 -16.44
C PRO A 66 16.11 -14.49 -17.33
N THR A 67 15.31 -15.50 -17.63
CA THR A 67 14.08 -15.38 -18.43
C THR A 67 12.87 -15.78 -17.59
N PHE A 68 11.69 -15.30 -17.94
CA PHE A 68 10.42 -15.71 -17.33
C PHE A 68 10.14 -17.17 -17.65
N ILE A 69 9.64 -17.92 -16.67
CA ILE A 69 9.33 -19.35 -16.77
C ILE A 69 7.86 -19.67 -16.46
N GLY A 70 7.14 -18.69 -15.94
CA GLY A 70 5.72 -18.78 -15.62
C GLY A 70 5.38 -19.37 -14.26
N THR A 71 4.24 -18.95 -13.75
CA THR A 71 3.70 -19.33 -12.42
C THR A 71 3.57 -20.84 -12.25
N ALA A 72 3.21 -21.57 -13.30
CA ALA A 72 3.11 -23.03 -13.25
C ALA A 72 4.45 -23.71 -12.90
N ALA A 73 5.57 -23.22 -13.43
CA ALA A 73 6.90 -23.75 -13.10
C ALA A 73 7.29 -23.45 -11.65
N CYS A 74 6.89 -22.30 -11.12
CA CYS A 74 7.10 -21.93 -9.71
C CYS A 74 6.32 -22.89 -8.79
N ALA A 75 5.08 -23.19 -9.14
CA ALA A 75 4.18 -24.06 -8.39
C ALA A 75 4.70 -25.51 -8.25
N GLU A 76 5.56 -26.00 -9.14
CA GLU A 76 6.16 -27.34 -9.02
C GLU A 76 6.96 -27.52 -7.71
N CYS A 77 7.50 -26.43 -7.14
CA CYS A 77 8.27 -26.46 -5.90
C CYS A 77 7.61 -25.65 -4.78
N HIS A 78 6.79 -24.65 -5.11
CA HIS A 78 6.13 -23.71 -4.18
C HIS A 78 4.61 -23.90 -4.17
N GLU A 79 4.13 -25.17 -4.15
CA GLU A 79 2.73 -25.55 -4.30
C GLU A 79 1.79 -24.80 -3.32
N ASP A 80 2.14 -24.77 -2.02
CA ASP A 80 1.31 -24.15 -0.99
C ASP A 80 1.16 -22.63 -1.19
N ILE A 81 2.28 -21.95 -1.54
CA ILE A 81 2.27 -20.49 -1.79
C ILE A 81 1.49 -20.19 -3.06
N ALA A 82 1.71 -20.96 -4.12
CA ALA A 82 1.02 -20.80 -5.38
C ALA A 82 -0.49 -21.02 -5.22
N ALA A 83 -0.90 -22.08 -4.51
CA ALA A 83 -2.32 -22.35 -4.24
C ALA A 83 -2.99 -21.20 -3.48
N THR A 84 -2.32 -20.63 -2.46
CA THR A 84 -2.82 -19.49 -1.71
C THR A 84 -2.88 -18.24 -2.59
N PHE A 85 -1.83 -17.97 -3.35
CA PHE A 85 -1.75 -16.81 -4.23
C PHE A 85 -2.82 -16.82 -5.32
N MET A 86 -3.10 -17.98 -5.91
CA MET A 86 -4.17 -18.14 -6.91
C MET A 86 -5.59 -17.89 -6.36
N MET A 87 -5.76 -17.80 -5.04
CA MET A 87 -6.99 -17.33 -4.43
C MET A 87 -7.05 -15.80 -4.28
N SER A 88 -5.96 -15.07 -4.57
CA SER A 88 -5.89 -13.60 -4.52
C SER A 88 -6.36 -12.97 -5.84
N GLY A 89 -6.53 -11.64 -5.85
CA GLY A 89 -6.98 -10.91 -7.06
C GLY A 89 -5.86 -10.55 -8.05
N HIS A 90 -4.60 -10.73 -7.71
CA HIS A 90 -3.47 -10.36 -8.55
C HIS A 90 -3.41 -11.17 -9.86
N PRO A 91 -3.54 -12.50 -9.85
CA PRO A 91 -3.52 -13.30 -11.07
C PRO A 91 -4.61 -12.93 -12.07
N TYR A 92 -5.72 -12.40 -11.59
CA TYR A 92 -6.93 -12.14 -12.38
C TYR A 92 -7.07 -10.68 -12.84
N LYS A 93 -5.98 -9.93 -12.90
CA LYS A 93 -6.02 -8.56 -13.45
C LYS A 93 -6.28 -8.55 -14.95
N LEU A 94 -5.79 -9.57 -15.63
CA LEU A 94 -6.06 -9.88 -17.03
C LEU A 94 -6.14 -11.40 -17.18
N SER A 95 -7.23 -11.93 -17.69
CA SER A 95 -7.46 -13.38 -17.85
C SER A 95 -7.76 -13.71 -19.31
N PRO A 96 -7.04 -14.67 -19.94
CA PRO A 96 -7.32 -15.05 -21.32
C PRO A 96 -8.62 -15.85 -21.42
N VAL A 97 -9.33 -15.69 -22.52
CA VAL A 97 -10.43 -16.59 -22.94
C VAL A 97 -9.83 -17.65 -23.84
N VAL A 98 -9.98 -18.91 -23.47
CA VAL A 98 -9.37 -20.05 -24.18
C VAL A 98 -10.48 -20.92 -24.77
N ASP A 99 -10.41 -21.19 -26.08
CA ASP A 99 -11.38 -22.03 -26.80
C ASP A 99 -12.85 -21.58 -26.59
N GLY A 100 -13.09 -20.28 -26.52
CA GLY A 100 -14.43 -19.72 -26.31
C GLY A 100 -15.02 -20.02 -24.92
N GLN A 101 -14.18 -20.34 -23.93
CA GLN A 101 -14.61 -20.60 -22.56
C GLN A 101 -14.29 -19.42 -21.65
N PRO A 102 -15.21 -19.03 -20.75
CA PRO A 102 -14.94 -17.98 -19.77
C PRO A 102 -13.78 -18.34 -18.85
N PRO A 103 -13.02 -17.34 -18.37
CA PRO A 103 -12.08 -17.56 -17.28
C PRO A 103 -12.82 -17.99 -15.99
N GLU A 104 -12.21 -18.86 -15.22
CA GLU A 104 -12.71 -19.24 -13.89
C GLU A 104 -12.11 -18.34 -12.80
N TYR A 105 -12.94 -17.90 -11.86
CA TYR A 105 -12.54 -17.06 -10.73
C TYR A 105 -12.91 -17.74 -9.41
N PRO A 106 -12.12 -17.55 -8.33
CA PRO A 106 -12.38 -18.23 -7.05
C PRO A 106 -13.72 -17.86 -6.39
N PHE A 107 -14.20 -16.62 -6.57
CA PHE A 107 -15.33 -16.08 -5.79
C PHE A 107 -16.42 -15.42 -6.65
N THR A 108 -16.26 -15.38 -7.95
CA THR A 108 -17.22 -14.74 -8.85
C THR A 108 -17.47 -15.61 -10.07
N GLU A 109 -18.63 -15.45 -10.66
CA GLU A 109 -19.00 -16.05 -11.95
C GLU A 109 -19.38 -14.93 -12.92
N LEU A 110 -19.05 -15.11 -14.19
CA LEU A 110 -19.47 -14.23 -15.27
C LEU A 110 -20.53 -14.95 -16.10
N ASP A 111 -21.74 -14.44 -16.10
CA ASP A 111 -22.87 -15.01 -16.85
C ASP A 111 -22.65 -14.95 -18.36
N GLY A 112 -21.84 -14.01 -18.83
CA GLY A 112 -21.52 -13.85 -20.26
C GLY A 112 -20.76 -12.56 -20.56
N PRO A 113 -20.32 -12.37 -21.80
CA PRO A 113 -19.81 -11.11 -22.29
C PRO A 113 -20.95 -10.09 -22.50
N PRO A 114 -20.65 -8.82 -22.88
CA PRO A 114 -21.67 -7.80 -23.15
C PRO A 114 -22.68 -8.24 -24.23
N GLU A 115 -23.86 -7.63 -24.21
CA GLU A 115 -24.92 -7.89 -25.20
C GLU A 115 -24.38 -7.77 -26.63
N GLY A 116 -24.67 -8.77 -27.44
CA GLY A 116 -24.24 -8.86 -28.84
C GLY A 116 -22.91 -9.59 -29.05
N TYR A 117 -22.24 -10.01 -28.01
CA TYR A 117 -21.00 -10.79 -28.07
C TYR A 117 -21.19 -12.19 -27.48
N THR A 118 -20.32 -13.10 -27.92
CA THR A 118 -20.16 -14.45 -27.36
C THR A 118 -18.72 -14.62 -26.84
N TRP A 119 -18.44 -15.68 -26.11
CA TRP A 119 -17.07 -15.94 -25.65
C TRP A 119 -16.07 -16.21 -26.79
N ASP A 120 -16.55 -16.59 -27.96
CA ASP A 120 -15.72 -16.72 -29.18
C ASP A 120 -15.25 -15.35 -29.73
N ASP A 121 -15.89 -14.26 -29.33
CA ASP A 121 -15.55 -12.90 -29.75
C ASP A 121 -14.57 -12.21 -28.78
N ILE A 122 -14.24 -12.86 -27.66
CA ILE A 122 -13.44 -12.29 -26.57
C ILE A 122 -12.06 -12.95 -26.53
N SER A 123 -11.00 -12.13 -26.52
CA SER A 123 -9.63 -12.59 -26.30
C SER A 123 -9.23 -12.59 -24.82
N TYR A 124 -9.61 -11.55 -24.08
CA TYR A 124 -9.27 -11.39 -22.67
C TYR A 124 -10.42 -10.75 -21.88
N VAL A 125 -10.42 -11.02 -20.57
CA VAL A 125 -11.23 -10.31 -19.56
C VAL A 125 -10.32 -9.52 -18.64
N ILE A 126 -10.60 -8.23 -18.47
CA ILE A 126 -9.93 -7.35 -17.52
C ILE A 126 -10.69 -7.41 -16.18
N GLY A 127 -10.03 -7.86 -15.11
CA GLY A 127 -10.68 -8.08 -13.82
C GLY A 127 -11.50 -9.37 -13.80
N GLY A 128 -12.75 -9.31 -13.33
CA GLY A 128 -13.62 -10.49 -13.19
C GLY A 128 -13.56 -11.17 -11.82
N TYR A 129 -12.48 -11.00 -11.09
CA TYR A 129 -12.28 -11.60 -9.76
C TYR A 129 -13.19 -11.00 -8.68
N ASN A 130 -13.47 -9.70 -8.76
CA ASN A 130 -14.32 -8.94 -7.84
C ASN A 130 -14.72 -7.62 -8.52
N TRP A 131 -15.26 -6.67 -7.90
CA TRP A 131 -15.68 -5.32 -8.33
C TRP A 131 -16.27 -5.21 -9.73
N LYS A 132 -15.52 -5.51 -10.80
CA LYS A 132 -15.94 -5.33 -12.19
C LYS A 132 -15.22 -6.21 -13.19
N ALA A 133 -15.83 -6.41 -14.36
CA ALA A 133 -15.24 -7.05 -15.52
C ALA A 133 -15.40 -6.16 -16.77
N ARG A 134 -14.38 -6.14 -17.63
CA ARG A 134 -14.37 -5.56 -18.97
C ARG A 134 -13.83 -6.59 -19.95
N PHE A 135 -14.15 -6.45 -21.19
CA PHE A 135 -13.90 -7.47 -22.20
C PHE A 135 -13.06 -6.89 -23.32
N ILE A 136 -12.13 -7.66 -23.84
CA ILE A 136 -11.27 -7.31 -24.97
C ILE A 136 -11.65 -8.23 -26.11
N ASP A 137 -11.88 -7.65 -27.30
CA ASP A 137 -12.22 -8.38 -28.51
C ASP A 137 -11.01 -9.10 -29.13
N ASN A 138 -11.23 -9.80 -30.24
CA ASN A 138 -10.20 -10.53 -30.96
C ASN A 138 -9.23 -9.65 -31.77
N ASP A 139 -9.46 -8.35 -31.85
CA ASP A 139 -8.52 -7.36 -32.40
C ASP A 139 -7.70 -6.68 -31.26
N GLY A 140 -8.00 -6.99 -30.00
CA GLY A 140 -7.29 -6.50 -28.81
C GLY A 140 -7.83 -5.18 -28.25
N PHE A 141 -8.98 -4.70 -28.74
CA PHE A 141 -9.61 -3.51 -28.21
C PHE A 141 -10.58 -3.83 -27.09
N ILE A 142 -10.64 -2.94 -26.11
CA ILE A 142 -11.65 -3.04 -25.05
C ILE A 142 -13.02 -2.76 -25.69
N ILE A 143 -13.96 -3.64 -25.46
CA ILE A 143 -15.33 -3.51 -25.98
C ILE A 143 -16.02 -2.35 -25.26
N THR A 144 -16.35 -1.31 -26.00
CA THR A 144 -17.05 -0.10 -25.56
C THR A 144 -18.45 0.01 -26.17
N GLY A 145 -18.69 -0.68 -27.29
CA GLY A 145 -19.95 -0.64 -28.01
C GLY A 145 -20.27 0.69 -28.69
N ASP A 146 -21.53 0.96 -28.92
CA ASP A 146 -22.00 2.25 -29.44
C ASP A 146 -22.17 3.29 -28.29
N GLU A 147 -22.59 4.52 -28.60
CA GLU A 147 -22.75 5.62 -27.65
C GLU A 147 -23.68 5.31 -26.44
N ASN A 148 -24.52 4.29 -26.55
CA ASN A 148 -25.47 3.89 -25.50
C ASN A 148 -25.16 2.53 -24.89
N ALA A 149 -24.09 1.87 -25.31
CA ALA A 149 -23.77 0.54 -24.88
C ALA A 149 -23.32 0.51 -23.40
N THR A 150 -23.68 -0.58 -22.74
CA THR A 150 -23.23 -0.92 -21.40
C THR A 150 -22.36 -2.17 -21.49
N THR A 151 -21.06 -2.03 -21.37
CA THR A 151 -20.07 -3.07 -21.67
C THR A 151 -19.14 -3.41 -20.51
N GLN A 152 -19.26 -2.72 -19.38
CA GLN A 152 -18.62 -3.09 -18.12
C GLN A 152 -19.67 -3.70 -17.19
N TYR A 153 -19.40 -4.88 -16.68
CA TYR A 153 -20.20 -5.48 -15.62
C TYR A 153 -19.64 -5.12 -14.25
N ASN A 154 -20.46 -4.55 -13.37
CA ASN A 154 -20.13 -4.31 -11.97
C ASN A 154 -20.75 -5.42 -11.12
N PHE A 155 -19.93 -6.19 -10.41
CA PHE A 155 -20.42 -7.22 -9.50
C PHE A 155 -21.16 -6.60 -8.31
N TYR A 156 -22.13 -7.33 -7.78
CA TYR A 156 -22.79 -6.94 -6.54
C TYR A 156 -21.79 -6.87 -5.37
N ASN A 157 -21.82 -5.75 -4.66
CA ASN A 157 -21.00 -5.55 -3.47
C ASN A 157 -21.91 -5.45 -2.24
N PRO A 158 -21.94 -6.48 -1.38
CA PRO A 158 -22.81 -6.52 -0.19
C PRO A 158 -22.47 -5.45 0.86
N ASP A 159 -21.24 -4.95 0.88
CA ASP A 159 -20.82 -3.92 1.82
C ASP A 159 -21.50 -2.56 1.59
N VAL A 160 -21.88 -2.28 0.35
CA VAL A 160 -22.51 -1.03 -0.07
C VAL A 160 -23.92 -1.22 -0.63
N ASP A 161 -24.33 -2.47 -0.85
CA ASP A 161 -25.62 -2.85 -1.45
C ASP A 161 -25.81 -2.21 -2.83
N LEU A 162 -24.79 -2.32 -3.70
CA LEU A 162 -24.74 -1.79 -5.07
C LEU A 162 -24.05 -2.78 -6.00
N GLY A 163 -24.29 -2.62 -7.30
CA GLY A 163 -23.75 -3.45 -8.37
C GLY A 163 -24.77 -4.43 -8.91
N ASP A 164 -24.33 -5.55 -9.48
CA ASP A 164 -25.13 -6.49 -10.28
C ASP A 164 -25.76 -5.80 -11.50
N GLU A 165 -24.92 -5.04 -12.21
CA GLU A 165 -25.40 -4.23 -13.33
C GLU A 165 -24.35 -4.03 -14.43
N TRP A 166 -24.84 -3.90 -15.65
CA TRP A 166 -24.06 -3.46 -16.80
C TRP A 166 -24.07 -1.94 -16.88
N VAL A 167 -22.88 -1.35 -16.98
CA VAL A 167 -22.71 0.11 -17.10
C VAL A 167 -21.88 0.48 -18.33
N ALA A 168 -22.01 1.73 -18.76
CA ALA A 168 -21.20 2.26 -19.84
C ALA A 168 -19.74 2.39 -19.43
N TYR A 169 -18.84 2.04 -20.36
CA TYR A 169 -17.40 2.27 -20.23
C TYR A 169 -16.88 2.80 -21.56
N HIS A 170 -16.52 4.09 -21.61
CA HIS A 170 -16.07 4.76 -22.85
C HIS A 170 -16.96 4.50 -24.07
N ALA A 171 -18.28 4.44 -23.88
CA ALA A 171 -19.26 4.09 -24.92
C ALA A 171 -19.05 4.92 -26.19
N GLY A 172 -18.95 4.24 -27.33
CA GLY A 172 -18.72 4.85 -28.65
C GLY A 172 -17.25 5.21 -28.95
N GLU A 173 -16.28 4.96 -28.05
CA GLU A 173 -14.87 5.23 -28.29
C GLU A 173 -14.14 3.96 -28.75
N GLU A 174 -13.16 4.09 -29.64
CA GLU A 174 -12.19 3.03 -29.89
C GLU A 174 -11.15 3.04 -28.77
N LYS A 175 -11.09 1.97 -27.99
CA LYS A 175 -10.25 1.92 -26.77
C LYS A 175 -9.27 0.76 -26.84
N PRO A 176 -7.97 0.99 -27.17
CA PRO A 176 -6.94 -0.03 -27.05
C PRO A 176 -6.72 -0.41 -25.58
N TYR A 177 -6.25 -1.62 -25.34
CA TYR A 177 -5.79 -2.05 -24.04
C TYR A 177 -4.33 -1.59 -23.83
N ASP A 178 -4.14 -0.59 -22.99
CA ASP A 178 -2.85 0.03 -22.63
C ASP A 178 -2.51 -0.10 -21.14
N CYS A 179 -3.13 -1.06 -20.46
CA CYS A 179 -3.03 -1.25 -19.01
C CYS A 179 -2.03 -2.34 -18.60
N GLY A 180 -1.26 -2.89 -19.56
CA GLY A 180 -0.38 -4.03 -19.35
C GLY A 180 0.65 -3.83 -18.23
N SER A 181 1.18 -2.62 -18.06
CA SER A 181 2.20 -2.29 -17.04
C SER A 181 1.79 -2.62 -15.59
N CYS A 182 0.48 -2.62 -15.29
CA CYS A 182 -0.04 -2.93 -13.97
C CYS A 182 -0.88 -4.23 -13.94
N HIS A 183 -1.22 -4.78 -15.10
CA HIS A 183 -2.15 -5.88 -15.20
C HIS A 183 -1.54 -7.16 -15.76
N THR A 184 -0.23 -7.16 -16.06
CA THR A 184 0.49 -8.31 -16.63
C THR A 184 1.84 -8.49 -15.96
N THR A 185 2.54 -9.56 -16.29
CA THR A 185 3.85 -9.93 -15.74
C THR A 185 4.93 -9.81 -16.80
N GLY A 186 6.01 -9.10 -16.48
CA GLY A 186 7.13 -8.90 -17.41
C GLY A 186 6.75 -8.02 -18.61
N TYR A 187 6.02 -6.95 -18.35
CA TYR A 187 5.54 -6.04 -19.38
C TYR A 187 6.68 -5.30 -20.08
N SER A 188 6.57 -5.19 -21.39
CA SER A 188 7.36 -4.30 -22.25
C SER A 188 6.41 -3.39 -23.05
N PRO A 189 6.68 -2.08 -23.16
CA PRO A 189 5.86 -1.18 -23.97
C PRO A 189 5.99 -1.42 -25.49
N ASP A 190 6.92 -2.28 -25.89
CA ASP A 190 7.19 -2.55 -27.29
C ASP A 190 6.27 -3.64 -27.86
N GLY A 191 5.73 -3.40 -29.06
CA GLY A 191 4.96 -4.38 -29.83
C GLY A 191 3.47 -4.42 -29.45
N ASN A 192 2.84 -5.50 -29.90
CA ASN A 192 1.44 -5.81 -29.63
C ASN A 192 1.35 -7.29 -29.24
N GLN A 193 0.85 -7.55 -28.04
CA GLN A 193 0.69 -8.92 -27.54
C GLN A 193 -0.16 -9.75 -28.51
N ASP A 194 0.23 -10.99 -28.73
CA ASP A 194 -0.43 -11.96 -29.64
C ASP A 194 -0.59 -11.45 -31.09
N GLY A 195 0.07 -10.35 -31.45
CA GLY A 195 -0.07 -9.70 -32.75
C GLY A 195 -1.38 -8.93 -32.91
N LEU A 196 -2.14 -8.70 -31.83
CA LEU A 196 -3.42 -7.99 -31.86
C LEU A 196 -3.18 -6.47 -31.75
N PRO A 197 -3.66 -5.68 -32.73
CA PRO A 197 -3.32 -4.25 -32.81
C PRO A 197 -3.81 -3.41 -31.63
N GLY A 198 -4.88 -3.83 -30.98
CA GLY A 198 -5.45 -3.16 -29.82
C GLY A 198 -4.73 -3.47 -28.48
N LEU A 199 -3.91 -4.54 -28.41
CA LEU A 199 -3.11 -4.86 -27.24
C LEU A 199 -1.77 -4.12 -27.31
N ILE A 200 -1.63 -3.07 -26.50
CA ILE A 200 -0.42 -2.24 -26.50
C ILE A 200 0.64 -2.86 -25.57
N GLY A 201 1.85 -3.05 -26.12
CA GLY A 201 2.94 -3.71 -25.45
C GLY A 201 2.91 -5.24 -25.55
N SER A 202 3.82 -5.89 -24.82
CA SER A 202 3.92 -7.35 -24.73
C SER A 202 4.26 -7.76 -23.30
N TRP A 203 3.97 -9.00 -22.93
CA TRP A 203 4.18 -9.53 -21.59
C TRP A 203 4.49 -11.01 -21.58
N ALA A 204 5.09 -11.50 -20.50
CA ALA A 204 5.40 -12.90 -20.32
C ALA A 204 4.18 -13.72 -19.89
N GLU A 205 3.39 -13.21 -18.94
CA GLU A 205 2.13 -13.83 -18.49
C GLU A 205 1.03 -12.77 -18.31
N PRO A 206 -0.23 -13.09 -18.63
CA PRO A 206 -1.37 -12.24 -18.26
C PRO A 206 -1.60 -12.29 -16.73
N GLY A 207 -2.14 -11.19 -16.17
CA GLY A 207 -2.27 -11.03 -14.74
C GLY A 207 -0.94 -10.73 -14.05
N VAL A 208 -1.02 -10.26 -12.80
CA VAL A 208 0.15 -10.04 -11.94
C VAL A 208 0.50 -11.38 -11.30
N GLN A 209 1.56 -12.01 -11.79
CA GLN A 209 1.99 -13.36 -11.41
C GLN A 209 3.26 -13.32 -10.55
N CYS A 210 3.78 -14.48 -10.14
CA CYS A 210 4.94 -14.60 -9.25
C CYS A 210 6.12 -13.73 -9.69
N GLU A 211 6.45 -13.80 -10.97
CA GLU A 211 7.66 -13.18 -11.53
C GLU A 211 7.51 -11.65 -11.72
N GLU A 212 6.34 -11.06 -11.56
CA GLU A 212 6.19 -9.60 -11.54
C GLU A 212 6.85 -8.99 -10.29
N CYS A 213 6.68 -9.63 -9.15
CA CYS A 213 7.27 -9.20 -7.89
C CYS A 213 8.67 -9.78 -7.67
N HIS A 214 8.90 -11.02 -8.09
CA HIS A 214 10.14 -11.74 -7.80
C HIS A 214 11.20 -11.68 -8.92
N GLY A 215 10.82 -11.19 -10.10
CA GLY A 215 11.65 -11.16 -11.29
C GLY A 215 11.79 -12.52 -11.98
N PRO A 216 12.52 -12.59 -13.14
CA PRO A 216 12.62 -13.78 -13.97
C PRO A 216 13.23 -14.99 -13.25
N GLY A 217 12.53 -16.11 -13.22
CA GLY A 217 12.81 -17.29 -12.38
C GLY A 217 13.76 -18.32 -12.95
N SER A 218 14.15 -18.26 -14.24
CA SER A 218 14.90 -19.35 -14.88
C SER A 218 16.23 -19.70 -14.19
N ALA A 219 16.96 -18.70 -13.68
CA ALA A 219 18.22 -18.93 -12.97
C ALA A 219 18.01 -19.61 -11.62
N HIS A 220 16.97 -19.20 -10.89
CA HIS A 220 16.58 -19.83 -9.62
C HIS A 220 16.12 -21.28 -9.84
N ALA A 221 15.22 -21.52 -10.78
CA ALA A 221 14.73 -22.85 -11.09
C ALA A 221 15.87 -23.82 -11.50
N GLY A 222 16.87 -23.31 -12.23
CA GLY A 222 18.05 -24.07 -12.59
C GLY A 222 19.03 -24.36 -11.42
N HIS A 223 19.09 -23.42 -10.47
CA HIS A 223 20.07 -23.46 -9.37
C HIS A 223 19.48 -22.88 -8.05
N PRO A 224 18.43 -23.49 -7.47
CA PRO A 224 17.68 -22.91 -6.37
C PRO A 224 18.51 -22.68 -5.10
N ALA A 225 19.54 -23.48 -4.86
CA ALA A 225 20.42 -23.30 -3.71
C ALA A 225 21.48 -22.20 -3.86
N SER A 226 21.69 -21.69 -5.07
CA SER A 226 22.78 -20.76 -5.40
C SER A 226 22.28 -19.43 -5.95
N TYR A 227 21.02 -19.34 -6.33
CA TYR A 227 20.40 -18.17 -6.89
C TYR A 227 19.12 -17.84 -6.10
N GLU A 228 19.17 -16.76 -5.33
CA GLU A 228 18.02 -16.28 -4.58
C GLU A 228 17.14 -15.37 -5.46
N MET A 229 15.82 -15.52 -5.36
CA MET A 229 14.88 -14.61 -5.99
C MET A 229 14.82 -13.28 -5.23
N LYS A 230 14.48 -12.20 -5.92
CA LYS A 230 14.22 -10.90 -5.31
C LYS A 230 13.05 -11.05 -4.32
N VAL A 231 13.22 -10.53 -3.11
CA VAL A 231 12.16 -10.33 -2.14
C VAL A 231 12.19 -8.86 -1.75
N ASP A 232 11.35 -8.08 -2.40
CA ASP A 232 11.19 -6.68 -2.10
C ASP A 232 10.04 -6.50 -1.10
N ARG A 233 10.30 -5.75 -0.03
CA ARG A 233 9.32 -5.46 1.01
C ARG A 233 9.01 -3.98 1.14
N ASP A 234 9.68 -3.17 0.34
CA ASP A 234 9.45 -1.72 0.29
C ASP A 234 8.10 -1.44 -0.37
N SER A 235 7.36 -0.50 0.17
CA SER A 235 6.09 -0.04 -0.39
C SER A 235 6.20 0.45 -1.83
N ALA A 236 7.37 0.92 -2.25
CA ALA A 236 7.60 1.35 -3.63
C ALA A 236 7.32 0.26 -4.65
N ALA A 237 7.63 -1.01 -4.32
CA ALA A 237 7.32 -2.15 -5.20
C ALA A 237 5.81 -2.34 -5.42
N CYS A 238 4.98 -1.96 -4.45
CA CYS A 238 3.52 -1.96 -4.59
C CYS A 238 3.05 -0.70 -5.33
N GLY A 239 3.74 0.41 -5.09
CA GLY A 239 3.48 1.71 -5.68
C GLY A 239 3.55 1.72 -7.20
N ASP A 240 4.36 0.87 -7.82
CA ASP A 240 4.45 0.74 -9.29
C ASP A 240 3.07 0.52 -9.95
N CYS A 241 2.11 -0.09 -9.21
CA CYS A 241 0.75 -0.35 -9.68
C CYS A 241 -0.34 0.31 -8.83
N HIS A 242 -0.11 0.49 -7.53
CA HIS A 242 -1.07 1.07 -6.58
C HIS A 242 -0.90 2.59 -6.40
N PHE A 243 -0.40 3.25 -7.42
CA PHE A 243 -0.15 4.69 -7.52
C PHE A 243 -0.76 5.25 -8.81
N ARG A 244 -1.30 6.48 -8.78
CA ARG A 244 -2.01 7.06 -9.93
C ARG A 244 -1.64 8.51 -10.26
N GLY A 245 -1.05 9.24 -9.37
CA GLY A 245 -0.86 10.67 -9.55
C GLY A 245 0.48 11.17 -9.02
N VAL A 246 0.39 12.07 -8.07
CA VAL A 246 1.52 12.59 -7.31
C VAL A 246 1.25 12.36 -5.83
N PRO A 247 2.26 12.01 -5.02
CA PRO A 247 2.04 11.66 -3.61
C PRO A 247 1.35 12.75 -2.78
N GLU A 248 1.40 13.99 -3.25
CA GLU A 248 0.86 15.15 -2.55
C GLU A 248 -0.63 15.43 -2.87
N GLU A 249 -1.21 14.73 -3.85
CA GLU A 249 -2.56 15.01 -4.34
C GLU A 249 -3.34 13.71 -4.54
N LEU A 250 -4.52 13.62 -3.93
CA LEU A 250 -5.42 12.49 -4.08
C LEU A 250 -6.56 12.86 -5.02
N ASP A 251 -6.50 12.39 -6.23
CA ASP A 251 -7.52 12.63 -7.25
C ASP A 251 -8.90 12.15 -6.80
N ALA A 252 -9.89 13.01 -6.91
CA ALA A 252 -11.28 12.70 -6.61
C ALA A 252 -12.20 13.01 -7.80
N SER A 253 -13.32 12.36 -7.86
CA SER A 253 -14.35 12.61 -8.86
C SER A 253 -15.70 12.09 -8.39
N GLY A 254 -16.76 12.92 -8.58
CA GLY A 254 -18.11 12.53 -8.21
C GLY A 254 -18.28 12.22 -6.73
N GLY A 255 -17.55 12.90 -5.85
CA GLY A 255 -17.64 12.77 -4.40
C GLY A 255 -16.95 11.52 -3.82
N LEU A 256 -16.04 10.89 -4.58
CA LEU A 256 -15.26 9.73 -4.14
C LEU A 256 -13.82 9.83 -4.66
N ILE A 257 -12.85 9.27 -3.92
CA ILE A 257 -11.46 9.10 -4.37
C ILE A 257 -11.45 8.09 -5.53
N ARG A 258 -10.57 8.30 -6.50
CA ARG A 258 -10.36 7.35 -7.59
C ARG A 258 -9.69 6.07 -7.08
N HIS A 259 -9.89 4.96 -7.76
CA HIS A 259 -9.31 3.67 -7.38
C HIS A 259 -7.80 3.59 -7.64
N HIS A 260 -7.10 2.72 -6.87
CA HIS A 260 -5.66 2.42 -6.93
C HIS A 260 -4.73 3.51 -6.37
N GLU A 261 -5.21 4.36 -5.50
CA GLU A 261 -4.44 5.43 -4.88
C GLU A 261 -4.01 5.10 -3.44
N GLN A 262 -3.92 3.80 -3.10
CA GLN A 262 -3.59 3.36 -1.74
C GLN A 262 -2.17 3.77 -1.32
N TYR A 263 -1.25 3.88 -2.29
CA TYR A 263 0.12 4.33 -2.04
C TYR A 263 0.13 5.80 -1.62
N GLU A 264 -0.51 6.68 -2.40
CA GLU A 264 -0.62 8.11 -2.10
C GLU A 264 -1.34 8.34 -0.77
N GLU A 265 -2.45 7.63 -0.55
CA GLU A 265 -3.23 7.72 0.70
C GLU A 265 -2.38 7.38 1.92
N LEU A 266 -1.60 6.30 1.89
CA LEU A 266 -0.74 5.88 2.98
C LEU A 266 0.34 6.92 3.28
N PHE A 267 0.98 7.46 2.23
CA PHE A 267 2.08 8.40 2.36
C PHE A 267 1.66 9.82 2.75
N GLN A 268 0.38 10.17 2.60
CA GLN A 268 -0.18 11.39 3.18
C GLN A 268 -0.51 11.23 4.68
N GLY A 269 -0.64 10.00 5.16
CA GLY A 269 -1.03 9.68 6.53
C GLY A 269 0.15 9.56 7.50
N LYS A 270 -0.18 9.33 8.76
CA LYS A 270 0.80 9.10 9.84
C LYS A 270 1.50 7.74 9.76
N HIS A 271 0.99 6.84 8.92
CA HIS A 271 1.56 5.52 8.67
C HIS A 271 2.58 5.51 7.51
N ALA A 272 2.98 6.67 6.98
CA ALA A 272 3.93 6.82 5.88
C ALA A 272 5.32 6.17 6.10
N THR A 273 5.63 5.74 7.31
CA THR A 273 6.87 5.02 7.64
C THR A 273 6.71 3.50 7.68
N LEU A 274 5.50 3.01 7.44
CA LEU A 274 5.20 1.59 7.41
C LEU A 274 5.16 1.09 5.96
N ASP A 275 5.65 -0.12 5.75
CA ASP A 275 5.53 -0.80 4.48
C ASP A 275 4.21 -1.56 4.37
N CYS A 276 3.67 -1.66 3.16
CA CYS A 276 2.41 -2.35 2.87
C CYS A 276 2.41 -3.78 3.43
N VAL A 277 3.55 -4.48 3.33
CA VAL A 277 3.72 -5.85 3.82
C VAL A 277 3.72 -5.98 5.34
N GLN A 278 3.75 -4.89 6.10
CA GLN A 278 3.57 -4.97 7.57
C GLN A 278 2.13 -5.31 7.92
N CYS A 279 1.17 -4.83 7.13
CA CYS A 279 -0.25 -5.11 7.32
C CYS A 279 -0.77 -6.20 6.37
N HIS A 280 -0.29 -6.24 5.12
CA HIS A 280 -0.75 -7.18 4.10
C HIS A 280 0.24 -8.32 3.85
N ASP A 281 -0.28 -9.50 3.54
CA ASP A 281 0.50 -10.58 2.94
C ASP A 281 0.27 -10.52 1.41
N PRO A 282 1.32 -10.30 0.59
CA PRO A 282 1.16 -10.18 -0.85
C PRO A 282 0.69 -11.48 -1.53
N HIS A 283 0.80 -12.62 -0.85
CA HIS A 283 0.30 -13.92 -1.35
C HIS A 283 -1.14 -14.21 -0.94
N VAL A 284 -1.75 -13.35 -0.10
CA VAL A 284 -3.12 -13.55 0.42
C VAL A 284 -3.95 -12.32 0.12
N GLY A 285 -4.99 -12.48 -0.69
CA GLY A 285 -5.87 -11.37 -1.07
C GLY A 285 -6.83 -10.97 0.06
N VAL A 286 -7.13 -9.66 0.16
CA VAL A 286 -8.12 -9.13 1.12
C VAL A 286 -9.51 -9.77 0.93
N ILE A 287 -9.92 -10.02 -0.31
CA ILE A 287 -11.20 -10.69 -0.60
C ILE A 287 -11.16 -12.13 -0.12
N GLN A 288 -10.07 -12.86 -0.42
CA GLN A 288 -9.87 -14.23 0.05
C GLN A 288 -9.96 -14.32 1.59
N LEU A 289 -9.37 -13.38 2.31
CA LEU A 289 -9.47 -13.35 3.77
C LEU A 289 -10.91 -13.16 4.24
N ARG A 290 -11.65 -12.24 3.61
CA ARG A 290 -13.07 -12.00 3.92
C ARG A 290 -13.97 -13.20 3.65
N GLU A 291 -13.70 -13.97 2.61
CA GLU A 291 -14.44 -15.18 2.27
C GLU A 291 -14.17 -16.34 3.26
N ASN A 292 -12.95 -16.37 3.81
CA ASN A 292 -12.56 -17.39 4.79
C ASN A 292 -12.95 -17.01 6.23
N ASP A 293 -12.78 -15.75 6.61
CA ASP A 293 -13.15 -15.19 7.90
C ASP A 293 -13.43 -13.70 7.73
N ALA A 294 -14.67 -13.31 7.85
CA ALA A 294 -15.14 -11.94 7.56
C ALA A 294 -14.47 -10.85 8.41
N GLU A 295 -13.79 -11.19 9.50
CA GLU A 295 -13.20 -10.23 10.42
C GLU A 295 -11.74 -9.92 10.11
N GLN A 296 -10.98 -10.86 9.53
CA GLN A 296 -9.54 -10.67 9.27
C GLN A 296 -9.26 -10.29 7.82
N THR A 297 -8.71 -9.10 7.61
CA THR A 297 -8.30 -8.60 6.27
C THR A 297 -6.82 -8.25 6.19
N THR A 298 -6.08 -8.41 7.29
CA THR A 298 -4.65 -8.05 7.41
C THR A 298 -3.90 -9.11 8.23
N ARG A 299 -2.57 -9.12 8.14
CA ARG A 299 -1.69 -10.02 8.90
C ARG A 299 -1.63 -9.70 10.38
N ILE A 300 -1.80 -8.42 10.72
CA ILE A 300 -1.76 -7.89 12.07
C ILE A 300 -3.05 -7.13 12.34
N GLU A 301 -3.42 -7.02 13.59
CA GLU A 301 -4.56 -6.21 14.00
C GLU A 301 -4.11 -4.82 14.45
N CYS A 302 -4.99 -3.83 14.30
CA CYS A 302 -4.69 -2.45 14.69
C CYS A 302 -4.26 -2.35 16.15
N GLN A 303 -4.89 -3.13 17.03
CA GLN A 303 -4.59 -3.16 18.46
C GLN A 303 -3.21 -3.73 18.82
N ASP A 304 -2.53 -4.42 17.93
CA ASP A 304 -1.16 -4.90 18.17
C ASP A 304 -0.18 -3.73 18.37
N CYS A 305 -0.47 -2.60 17.72
CA CYS A 305 0.26 -1.34 17.89
C CYS A 305 -0.54 -0.30 18.69
N HIS A 306 -1.86 -0.22 18.51
CA HIS A 306 -2.77 0.76 19.12
C HIS A 306 -3.54 0.19 20.33
N TYR A 307 -2.84 -0.55 21.21
CA TYR A 307 -3.46 -1.24 22.34
C TYR A 307 -4.15 -0.29 23.34
N ARG A 308 -3.68 0.96 23.48
CA ARG A 308 -4.29 1.95 24.39
C ARG A 308 -5.63 2.44 23.88
N GLU A 309 -5.71 2.70 22.60
CA GLU A 309 -6.92 3.12 21.91
C GLU A 309 -7.95 2.00 21.89
N ALA A 310 -7.50 0.75 21.71
CA ALA A 310 -8.36 -0.44 21.75
C ALA A 310 -9.01 -0.71 23.11
N GLU A 311 -8.35 -0.31 24.20
CA GLU A 311 -8.92 -0.42 25.56
C GLU A 311 -9.95 0.69 25.87
N ASN A 312 -10.11 1.67 25.00
CA ASN A 312 -11.01 2.79 25.22
C ASN A 312 -12.47 2.33 25.31
N PHE A 313 -13.18 2.81 26.35
CA PHE A 313 -14.56 2.43 26.61
C PHE A 313 -15.52 2.83 25.48
N LYS A 314 -15.31 3.94 24.80
CA LYS A 314 -16.17 4.42 23.71
C LYS A 314 -16.16 3.47 22.53
N LEU A 315 -15.01 2.83 22.21
CA LEU A 315 -14.93 1.80 21.17
C LEU A 315 -15.83 0.60 21.54
N LYS A 316 -15.87 0.22 22.79
CA LYS A 316 -16.73 -0.88 23.26
C LYS A 316 -18.22 -0.59 23.09
N LEU A 317 -18.64 0.67 23.10
CA LEU A 317 -20.03 1.08 22.85
C LEU A 317 -20.42 0.97 21.37
N HIS A 318 -19.50 1.20 20.45
CA HIS A 318 -19.78 1.14 19.01
C HIS A 318 -19.79 -0.28 18.46
N THR A 319 -19.18 -1.25 19.14
CA THR A 319 -19.09 -2.66 18.69
C THR A 319 -18.66 -2.80 17.22
N ARG A 320 -17.78 -1.90 16.76
CA ARG A 320 -17.29 -1.80 15.38
C ARG A 320 -15.78 -1.92 15.36
N ASP A 321 -15.26 -2.49 14.27
CA ASP A 321 -13.82 -2.55 14.03
C ASP A 321 -13.24 -1.18 13.77
N CYS A 322 -11.96 -1.01 14.11
CA CYS A 322 -11.22 0.25 13.90
C CYS A 322 -11.31 0.73 12.45
N VAL A 323 -11.21 -0.21 11.51
CA VAL A 323 -11.27 0.08 10.06
C VAL A 323 -12.59 0.71 9.61
N THR A 324 -13.69 0.51 10.35
CA THR A 324 -14.98 1.10 10.00
C THR A 324 -14.95 2.63 10.03
N CYS A 325 -14.23 3.21 10.99
CA CYS A 325 -14.09 4.65 11.14
C CYS A 325 -12.78 5.18 10.53
N HIS A 326 -11.65 4.46 10.73
CA HIS A 326 -10.33 4.91 10.32
C HIS A 326 -9.97 4.57 8.88
N MET A 327 -10.63 3.58 8.29
CA MET A 327 -10.51 3.22 6.88
C MET A 327 -11.90 3.12 6.24
N PRO A 328 -12.72 4.19 6.31
CA PRO A 328 -14.04 4.17 5.68
C PRO A 328 -13.91 3.97 4.17
N ARG A 329 -15.01 3.60 3.53
CA ARG A 329 -15.05 3.40 2.09
C ARG A 329 -15.21 4.74 1.38
N ILE A 330 -14.10 5.43 1.10
CA ILE A 330 -14.08 6.72 0.39
C ILE A 330 -13.77 6.53 -1.09
N THR A 331 -13.13 5.42 -1.44
CA THR A 331 -12.57 5.15 -2.77
C THR A 331 -13.53 4.31 -3.61
N LYS A 332 -13.61 4.59 -4.91
CA LYS A 332 -14.49 3.91 -5.85
C LYS A 332 -13.71 3.15 -6.92
N SER A 333 -13.88 1.83 -6.99
CA SER A 333 -13.43 1.00 -8.11
C SER A 333 -14.53 0.78 -9.16
N ALA A 334 -15.67 0.28 -8.74
CA ALA A 334 -16.81 -0.02 -9.60
C ALA A 334 -18.05 0.78 -9.19
N VAL A 335 -18.45 0.67 -7.96
CA VAL A 335 -19.69 1.25 -7.43
C VAL A 335 -19.45 2.17 -6.25
N GLY A 336 -20.36 3.08 -6.00
CA GLY A 336 -20.33 3.96 -4.84
C GLY A 336 -21.49 4.94 -4.87
N ASP A 337 -21.88 5.38 -3.68
CA ASP A 337 -22.97 6.33 -3.44
C ASP A 337 -22.43 7.51 -2.62
N PRO A 338 -22.08 8.63 -3.25
CA PRO A 338 -21.55 9.79 -2.57
C PRO A 338 -22.58 10.45 -1.65
N GLU A 339 -23.89 10.28 -1.89
CA GLU A 339 -24.95 10.82 -1.03
C GLU A 339 -25.03 10.04 0.29
N ARG A 340 -24.61 8.77 0.28
CA ARG A 340 -24.47 7.92 1.46
C ARG A 340 -23.05 7.90 2.03
N PHE A 341 -22.15 8.74 1.51
CA PHE A 341 -20.74 8.79 1.90
C PHE A 341 -20.03 7.43 1.84
N THR A 342 -20.25 6.66 0.78
CA THR A 342 -19.68 5.34 0.67
C THR A 342 -19.28 4.97 -0.76
N GLY A 343 -18.04 4.48 -0.90
CA GLY A 343 -17.52 3.79 -2.08
C GLY A 343 -17.41 2.28 -1.85
N ASP A 344 -16.74 1.58 -2.72
CA ASP A 344 -16.54 0.14 -2.63
C ASP A 344 -15.14 -0.28 -2.13
N LEU A 345 -14.22 0.66 -1.96
CA LEU A 345 -12.87 0.44 -1.44
C LEU A 345 -12.60 1.26 -0.18
N ARG A 346 -11.83 0.67 0.73
CA ARG A 346 -11.37 1.35 1.95
C ARG A 346 -10.18 2.26 1.66
N THR A 347 -10.22 3.46 2.23
CA THR A 347 -9.09 4.40 2.20
C THR A 347 -7.94 3.93 3.12
N HIS A 348 -6.72 4.38 2.81
CA HIS A 348 -5.52 4.21 3.63
C HIS A 348 -5.08 5.51 4.33
N LEU A 349 -5.91 6.54 4.35
CA LEU A 349 -5.65 7.79 5.09
C LEU A 349 -5.57 7.60 6.60
N MET A 350 -6.40 6.76 7.16
CA MET A 350 -6.48 6.29 8.55
C MET A 350 -6.65 7.39 9.62
N ALA A 351 -6.13 8.58 9.44
CA ALA A 351 -6.26 9.68 10.41
C ALA A 351 -7.58 10.40 10.23
N ILE A 352 -8.40 10.48 11.30
CA ILE A 352 -9.65 11.27 11.31
C ILE A 352 -9.36 12.65 11.85
N ASN A 353 -9.80 13.69 11.12
CA ASN A 353 -9.76 15.07 11.60
C ASN A 353 -11.09 15.43 12.28
N PRO A 354 -11.14 15.60 13.60
CA PRO A 354 -12.38 15.87 14.31
C PRO A 354 -12.99 17.25 14.01
N ASN A 355 -12.27 18.11 13.32
CA ASN A 355 -12.75 19.44 12.92
C ASN A 355 -13.09 19.55 11.42
N GLN A 356 -12.95 18.46 10.67
CA GLN A 356 -13.19 18.41 9.23
C GLN A 356 -14.46 17.61 8.95
N ILE A 357 -15.48 18.28 8.45
CA ILE A 357 -16.73 17.62 8.01
C ILE A 357 -16.56 17.05 6.62
N GLU A 358 -16.16 17.86 5.66
CA GLU A 358 -16.04 17.48 4.26
C GLU A 358 -14.72 16.71 4.00
N GLN A 359 -14.76 15.81 3.03
CA GLN A 359 -13.59 15.04 2.62
C GLN A 359 -12.83 15.68 1.48
N PHE A 360 -13.50 16.45 0.66
CA PHE A 360 -12.97 16.96 -0.59
C PHE A 360 -12.80 18.48 -0.54
N ASP A 361 -11.96 18.99 -1.44
CA ASP A 361 -11.84 20.41 -1.71
C ASP A 361 -13.19 20.97 -2.22
N PRO A 362 -13.39 22.31 -2.24
CA PRO A 362 -14.66 22.91 -2.66
C PRO A 362 -15.06 22.58 -4.10
N GLU A 363 -14.11 22.26 -4.96
CA GLU A 363 -14.30 21.85 -6.35
C GLU A 363 -14.62 20.37 -6.48
N GLY A 364 -14.37 19.55 -5.46
CA GLY A 364 -14.61 18.11 -5.43
C GLY A 364 -13.62 17.28 -6.27
N ASN A 365 -12.46 17.83 -6.59
CA ASN A 365 -11.47 17.22 -7.46
C ASN A 365 -10.31 16.55 -6.68
N VAL A 366 -10.09 16.98 -5.45
CA VAL A 366 -8.99 16.53 -4.59
C VAL A 366 -9.53 16.13 -3.22
N SER A 367 -9.09 14.97 -2.73
CA SER A 367 -9.37 14.54 -1.37
C SER A 367 -8.39 15.17 -0.39
N LEU A 368 -8.88 15.55 0.78
CA LEU A 368 -8.05 16.00 1.89
C LEU A 368 -7.30 14.81 2.50
N SER A 369 -6.15 15.06 3.09
CA SER A 369 -5.21 14.07 3.61
C SER A 369 -5.62 13.38 4.92
N GLU A 370 -6.70 13.82 5.54
CA GLU A 370 -7.30 13.19 6.71
C GLU A 370 -8.76 12.87 6.44
N VAL A 371 -9.28 11.85 7.11
CA VAL A 371 -10.67 11.41 6.95
C VAL A 371 -11.62 12.44 7.56
N GLY A 372 -12.54 12.93 6.75
CA GLY A 372 -13.62 13.82 7.16
C GLY A 372 -14.76 13.08 7.89
N LEU A 373 -15.49 13.79 8.74
CA LEU A 373 -16.53 13.19 9.58
C LEU A 373 -17.74 12.71 8.77
N ASN A 374 -17.96 13.23 7.57
CA ASN A 374 -18.97 12.70 6.66
C ASN A 374 -18.72 11.22 6.38
N PHE A 375 -17.49 10.85 6.04
CA PHE A 375 -17.15 9.45 5.76
C PHE A 375 -16.88 8.63 7.02
N ALA A 376 -16.26 9.20 8.05
CA ALA A 376 -16.00 8.47 9.29
C ALA A 376 -17.29 8.15 10.09
N CYS A 377 -18.29 9.03 10.04
CA CYS A 377 -19.46 8.98 10.95
C CYS A 377 -20.80 8.89 10.23
N ARG A 378 -21.06 9.72 9.20
CA ARG A 378 -22.37 9.80 8.55
C ARG A 378 -22.75 8.60 7.73
N GLN A 379 -21.82 7.73 7.36
CA GLN A 379 -22.18 6.42 6.80
C GLN A 379 -23.21 5.68 7.68
N CYS A 380 -23.13 5.86 9.00
CA CYS A 380 -24.04 5.26 9.96
C CYS A 380 -25.00 6.29 10.58
N HIS A 381 -24.51 7.49 10.94
CA HIS A 381 -25.30 8.56 11.57
C HIS A 381 -26.06 9.39 10.53
N ASN A 382 -26.93 8.74 9.78
CA ASN A 382 -27.71 9.27 8.67
C ASN A 382 -29.23 9.17 8.88
N GLY A 383 -29.68 8.85 10.10
CA GLY A 383 -31.11 8.65 10.41
C GLY A 383 -31.69 7.30 10.05
N THR A 384 -30.94 6.44 9.35
CA THR A 384 -31.36 5.08 8.96
C THR A 384 -30.76 4.00 9.84
N GLN A 385 -29.44 3.98 9.97
CA GLN A 385 -28.72 2.98 10.77
C GLN A 385 -28.53 3.45 12.21
N ALA A 386 -28.27 4.72 12.42
CA ALA A 386 -28.19 5.37 13.72
C ALA A 386 -28.87 6.75 13.64
N SER A 387 -29.04 7.41 14.80
CA SER A 387 -29.63 8.75 14.84
C SER A 387 -28.83 9.72 13.99
N ASP A 388 -29.52 10.51 13.17
CA ASP A 388 -28.89 11.61 12.44
C ASP A 388 -28.24 12.60 13.40
N LYS A 389 -27.09 13.16 12.99
CA LYS A 389 -26.30 14.08 13.78
C LYS A 389 -25.94 15.32 12.97
N SER A 390 -26.09 16.48 13.59
CA SER A 390 -25.57 17.73 13.06
C SER A 390 -24.04 17.74 13.01
N ASP A 391 -23.44 18.61 12.21
CA ASP A 391 -21.99 18.79 12.13
C ASP A 391 -21.37 19.01 13.49
N GLN A 392 -21.98 19.85 14.33
CA GLN A 392 -21.49 20.16 15.66
C GLN A 392 -21.51 18.92 16.57
N GLU A 393 -22.55 18.08 16.50
CA GLU A 393 -22.61 16.84 17.26
C GLU A 393 -21.58 15.81 16.81
N LEU A 394 -21.22 15.81 15.52
CA LEU A 394 -20.15 14.97 15.00
C LEU A 394 -18.79 15.46 15.50
N ILE A 395 -18.52 16.76 15.43
CA ILE A 395 -17.29 17.39 15.94
C ILE A 395 -17.12 17.13 17.44
N ASP A 396 -18.17 17.40 18.22
CA ASP A 396 -18.16 17.18 19.67
C ASP A 396 -17.95 15.71 20.03
N GLY A 397 -18.55 14.80 19.25
CA GLY A 397 -18.41 13.36 19.42
C GLY A 397 -17.03 12.80 19.03
N ALA A 398 -16.43 13.37 18.00
CA ALA A 398 -15.11 12.95 17.50
C ALA A 398 -13.97 13.51 18.33
N THR A 399 -14.14 14.73 18.88
CA THR A 399 -13.12 15.38 19.70
C THR A 399 -12.84 14.58 20.97
N GLY A 400 -11.57 14.20 21.18
CA GLY A 400 -11.14 13.42 22.33
C GLY A 400 -11.78 12.03 22.41
N TYR A 401 -12.18 11.46 21.28
CA TYR A 401 -12.86 10.16 21.23
C TYR A 401 -12.08 9.02 21.92
N HIS A 402 -10.78 8.99 21.77
CA HIS A 402 -9.88 8.02 22.39
C HIS A 402 -9.27 8.48 23.72
N GLU A 403 -9.60 9.70 24.18
CA GLU A 403 -9.16 10.13 25.47
C GLU A 403 -9.96 9.40 26.57
N PRO A 404 -9.30 8.92 27.64
CA PRO A 404 -10.03 8.38 28.76
C PRO A 404 -10.96 9.46 29.32
N GLU A 405 -12.20 9.10 29.62
CA GLU A 405 -13.07 10.05 30.32
C GLU A 405 -12.33 10.56 31.56
N PRO A 406 -12.32 11.88 31.80
CA PRO A 406 -11.75 12.42 33.03
C PRO A 406 -12.44 11.65 34.15
N ALA A 407 -11.60 11.02 35.01
CA ALA A 407 -12.11 10.30 36.16
C ALA A 407 -13.18 11.18 36.80
N ALA A 408 -14.41 10.67 36.91
CA ALA A 408 -15.47 11.39 37.59
C ALA A 408 -14.83 11.94 38.87
N PRO A 409 -14.99 13.25 39.19
CA PRO A 409 -14.42 13.81 40.39
C PRO A 409 -14.76 12.82 41.48
N ALA A 410 -13.71 12.24 42.11
CA ALA A 410 -13.90 11.21 43.10
C ALA A 410 -15.03 11.74 43.98
N ALA A 411 -16.19 11.08 43.94
CA ALA A 411 -17.26 11.43 44.85
C ALA A 411 -16.51 11.45 46.18
N GLU A 412 -16.49 12.61 46.84
CA GLU A 412 -15.90 12.71 48.15
C GLU A 412 -16.60 11.62 48.96
N SER A 413 -16.06 10.41 48.85
CA SER A 413 -16.39 9.38 49.82
C SER A 413 -15.78 9.91 51.08
N SER A 414 -16.61 10.49 51.92
CA SER A 414 -16.32 10.73 53.30
C SER A 414 -16.16 9.37 54.02
N ALA A 415 -15.51 8.42 53.39
CA ALA A 415 -14.91 7.31 54.07
C ALA A 415 -13.71 7.91 54.82
N VAL A 416 -13.98 8.40 55.97
CA VAL A 416 -12.96 8.63 56.99
C VAL A 416 -12.30 7.28 57.24
N PHE A 417 -11.19 7.03 56.53
CA PHE A 417 -10.25 6.00 56.95
C PHE A 417 -9.62 6.53 58.24
N THR A 418 -10.21 6.13 59.37
CA THR A 418 -9.56 6.25 60.67
C THR A 418 -8.35 5.32 60.69
N ASP A 419 -7.33 5.70 61.41
CA ASP A 419 -5.94 5.26 61.46
C ASP A 419 -5.69 3.76 61.82
N ASP A 420 -6.38 2.81 61.26
CA ASP A 420 -6.33 1.39 61.64
C ASP A 420 -5.72 0.47 60.57
N VAL A 421 -4.81 0.99 59.70
CA VAL A 421 -4.00 0.12 58.83
C VAL A 421 -2.66 -0.15 59.51
N VAL A 422 -2.48 -1.37 60.03
CA VAL A 422 -1.21 -1.85 60.57
C VAL A 422 -0.50 -2.69 59.53
N VAL A 423 0.78 -2.35 59.24
CA VAL A 423 1.60 -3.17 58.36
C VAL A 423 2.28 -4.24 59.23
N GLU A 424 1.99 -5.49 59.02
CA GLU A 424 2.63 -6.63 59.67
C GLU A 424 3.58 -7.34 58.72
N GLU A 425 4.80 -7.62 59.17
CA GLU A 425 5.75 -8.48 58.47
C GLU A 425 5.55 -9.93 58.89
N ARG A 426 5.30 -10.83 57.92
CA ARG A 426 5.24 -12.27 58.11
C ARG A 426 6.06 -12.97 57.06
N ASP A 427 7.04 -13.75 57.48
CA ASP A 427 7.93 -14.55 56.63
C ASP A 427 8.73 -13.74 55.60
N GLY A 428 9.05 -12.45 55.91
CA GLY A 428 9.81 -11.55 55.03
C GLY A 428 8.95 -10.83 53.99
N GLU A 429 7.62 -10.94 54.06
CA GLU A 429 6.66 -10.19 53.24
C GLU A 429 5.82 -9.26 54.11
N TYR A 430 5.45 -8.09 53.57
CA TYR A 430 4.69 -7.05 54.26
C TYR A 430 3.21 -7.12 53.89
N TYR A 431 2.33 -7.24 54.87
CA TYR A 431 0.89 -7.29 54.71
C TYR A 431 0.22 -6.07 55.34
N ALA A 432 -0.65 -5.41 54.63
CA ALA A 432 -1.55 -4.40 55.18
C ALA A 432 -2.73 -5.06 55.85
N VAL A 433 -2.84 -4.98 57.14
CA VAL A 433 -3.96 -5.53 57.94
C VAL A 433 -4.91 -4.41 58.32
N ILE A 434 -6.14 -4.49 57.86
CA ILE A 434 -7.20 -3.54 58.23
C ILE A 434 -7.84 -4.05 59.54
N THR A 435 -7.63 -3.34 60.62
CA THR A 435 -8.17 -3.67 61.94
C THR A 435 -9.36 -2.78 62.30
N GLY A 436 -10.45 -2.85 61.54
CA GLY A 436 -11.69 -2.15 61.80
C GLY A 436 -12.87 -3.13 61.75
N ASN A 437 -13.82 -3.00 62.68
CA ASN A 437 -15.06 -3.77 62.64
C ASN A 437 -15.91 -3.31 61.42
N LEU A 438 -16.28 -4.25 60.56
CA LEU A 438 -17.32 -4.08 59.53
C LEU A 438 -18.67 -3.73 60.16
#